data_30141b089987b87c19901b765a67c093
#
_entry.id   30141b089987b87c19901b765a67c093
#
_cell.length_a   1.000
_cell.length_b   1.000
_cell.length_c   1.000
_cell.angle_alpha   90.00
_cell.angle_beta   90.00
_cell.angle_gamma   90.00
#
_symmetry.space_group_name_H-M   'P 1'
#
loop_
_entity.id
_entity.type
_entity.pdbx_description
1 polymer ?
#
loop_
_entity_poly.entity_id
_entity_poly.type
_entity_poly.pdbx_seq_one_letter_code
_entity_poly.pdbx_strand_id
1 'polypeptide(L)'
;MLKLTPVLLIALIATFCSREKGSLTGNAHPDYKKYCASCHGQQAESFVQRTWKHGNSRLDIIRAIKEGYAAEGMPGFKASLKEAQIFGIADYIVQTMEQQKDKKIITETLQSAAFQSAGMNLRLDTVASGLESPWGMTFLPTGELLFTEKAGTLWKLGQNGKKIEIKGVPKVSSDGQGGLLDIELHPRFIENKLIYLSYSKPKTENGKEVVTTAVYRAKLLKEELVEGSDIFIAEPFIDTKYHFGSRLEFSRDGYLFVTVGERGKQDLFPQALDTAPGKIHRIKDDGSIPPNNPMVDQSGALASIWSYGHRNPQGMAFQPGTNLLWAHEHGPRGGDELNLIQPGKNYGWPITSYGTHYDGRSFTDKTTQEGIEAPITYWVPSIAPCGMTFISGDRYPGWKGDLMIGSLRFKYLNRCKMQDNQVVEQEQLLENIGRMRCLTMSPDGYLYLSVEEPGFIFRIVPQ
;
A
#
# COMPACT_ATOMS: atom_id res chain seq x y z
N MET A 1 38.33 -61.44 -63.12
CA MET A 1 37.24 -61.66 -62.20
C MET A 1 37.60 -60.95 -60.90
N LEU A 2 37.15 -59.67 -60.72
CA LEU A 2 37.39 -58.87 -59.50
C LEU A 2 36.18 -58.97 -58.64
N LYS A 3 36.28 -59.41 -57.40
CA LYS A 3 35.26 -59.43 -56.40
C LYS A 3 35.25 -58.10 -55.71
N LEU A 4 34.13 -57.31 -55.83
CA LEU A 4 33.87 -56.15 -55.03
C LEU A 4 33.26 -56.57 -53.71
N THR A 5 33.80 -56.10 -52.61
CA THR A 5 33.32 -56.19 -51.27
C THR A 5 32.56 -54.88 -50.98
N PRO A 6 31.35 -54.88 -50.42
CA PRO A 6 30.65 -53.67 -50.04
C PRO A 6 31.08 -53.16 -48.66
N VAL A 7 31.48 -51.89 -48.61
CA VAL A 7 31.82 -51.17 -47.38
C VAL A 7 30.46 -50.66 -46.78
N LEU A 8 30.19 -51.14 -45.59
CA LEU A 8 29.02 -50.70 -44.79
C LEU A 8 29.31 -49.37 -44.12
N LEU A 9 28.66 -48.30 -44.61
CA LEU A 9 28.76 -46.95 -44.01
C LEU A 9 27.75 -46.88 -42.88
N ILE A 10 28.25 -46.90 -41.61
CA ILE A 10 27.41 -46.68 -40.43
C ILE A 10 27.28 -45.14 -40.24
N ALA A 11 26.12 -44.59 -40.58
CA ALA A 11 25.77 -43.22 -40.28
C ALA A 11 25.37 -43.11 -38.81
N LEU A 12 26.21 -42.49 -37.98
CA LEU A 12 25.85 -42.06 -36.65
C LEU A 12 24.88 -40.89 -36.76
N ILE A 13 23.58 -41.13 -36.50
CA ILE A 13 22.59 -40.09 -36.34
C ILE A 13 22.78 -39.50 -34.93
N ALA A 14 23.49 -38.38 -34.84
CA ALA A 14 23.51 -37.55 -33.63
C ALA A 14 22.16 -36.85 -33.53
N THR A 15 21.29 -37.36 -32.68
CA THR A 15 20.03 -36.69 -32.32
C THR A 15 20.37 -35.45 -31.50
N PHE A 16 20.51 -34.32 -32.16
CA PHE A 16 20.48 -33.03 -31.51
C PHE A 16 19.06 -32.82 -30.93
N CYS A 17 18.94 -32.97 -29.63
CA CYS A 17 17.78 -32.53 -28.90
C CYS A 17 17.75 -30.99 -28.95
N SER A 18 17.16 -30.43 -30.00
CA SER A 18 16.85 -29.00 -30.05
C SER A 18 15.77 -28.74 -29.05
N ARG A 19 16.18 -28.20 -27.90
CA ARG A 19 15.28 -27.57 -26.97
C ARG A 19 14.57 -26.42 -27.72
N GLU A 20 13.34 -26.64 -28.16
CA GLU A 20 12.49 -25.58 -28.67
C GLU A 20 12.44 -24.49 -27.62
N LYS A 21 12.96 -23.31 -27.96
CA LYS A 21 12.70 -22.09 -27.24
C LYS A 21 11.23 -21.75 -27.48
N GLY A 22 10.37 -22.30 -26.64
CA GLY A 22 8.95 -21.92 -26.60
C GLY A 22 8.86 -20.43 -26.38
N SER A 23 8.40 -19.72 -27.36
CA SER A 23 7.96 -18.34 -27.26
C SER A 23 6.82 -18.28 -26.25
N LEU A 24 7.09 -17.80 -25.04
CA LEU A 24 6.05 -17.50 -24.06
C LEU A 24 5.38 -16.17 -24.43
N THR A 25 4.48 -16.22 -25.38
CA THR A 25 3.48 -15.19 -25.59
C THR A 25 2.32 -15.45 -24.60
N GLY A 26 2.30 -14.71 -23.48
CA GLY A 26 1.04 -14.29 -22.89
C GLY A 26 0.43 -15.09 -21.73
N ASN A 27 0.91 -16.27 -21.31
CA ASN A 27 0.27 -16.98 -20.20
C ASN A 27 1.23 -17.22 -19.01
N ALA A 28 0.91 -16.63 -17.85
CA ALA A 28 1.62 -16.87 -16.60
C ALA A 28 1.51 -18.36 -16.19
N HIS A 29 2.58 -18.89 -15.54
CA HIS A 29 2.59 -20.26 -15.01
C HIS A 29 1.35 -20.51 -14.13
N PRO A 30 0.57 -21.60 -14.32
CA PRO A 30 -0.70 -21.80 -13.63
C PRO A 30 -0.60 -21.73 -12.10
N ASP A 31 0.40 -22.39 -11.51
CA ASP A 31 0.60 -22.36 -10.07
C ASP A 31 1.07 -20.98 -9.59
N TYR A 32 1.90 -20.27 -10.36
CA TYR A 32 2.25 -18.90 -10.07
C TYR A 32 1.02 -18.00 -10.05
N LYS A 33 0.17 -18.11 -11.07
CA LYS A 33 -1.09 -17.35 -11.16
C LYS A 33 -2.00 -17.62 -9.96
N LYS A 34 -2.07 -18.89 -9.56
CA LYS A 34 -2.94 -19.33 -8.45
C LYS A 34 -2.45 -18.86 -7.07
N TYR A 35 -1.13 -18.94 -6.79
CA TYR A 35 -0.59 -18.79 -5.44
C TYR A 35 0.23 -17.51 -5.24
N CYS A 36 0.83 -16.96 -6.28
CA CYS A 36 1.81 -15.88 -6.17
C CYS A 36 1.36 -14.57 -6.81
N ALA A 37 0.59 -14.65 -7.92
CA ALA A 37 0.19 -13.49 -8.70
C ALA A 37 -0.60 -12.45 -7.89
N SER A 38 -1.29 -12.89 -6.83
CA SER A 38 -2.05 -12.00 -5.95
C SER A 38 -1.19 -10.97 -5.22
N CYS A 39 0.07 -11.26 -4.95
CA CYS A 39 1.00 -10.35 -4.28
C CYS A 39 2.11 -9.84 -5.20
N HIS A 40 2.48 -10.62 -6.21
CA HIS A 40 3.66 -10.39 -7.02
C HIS A 40 3.38 -10.00 -8.48
N GLY A 41 2.13 -9.67 -8.82
CA GLY A 41 1.71 -9.29 -10.18
C GLY A 41 1.39 -10.52 -11.06
N GLN A 42 0.63 -10.29 -12.14
CA GLN A 42 0.09 -11.38 -12.96
C GLN A 42 1.16 -12.16 -13.75
N GLN A 43 2.27 -11.50 -14.08
CA GLN A 43 3.35 -12.03 -14.89
C GLN A 43 4.72 -11.98 -14.18
N ALA A 44 4.74 -12.02 -12.85
CA ALA A 44 5.95 -11.93 -12.03
C ALA A 44 6.79 -10.65 -12.25
N GLU A 45 6.17 -9.59 -12.74
CA GLU A 45 6.81 -8.30 -13.07
C GLU A 45 7.43 -7.63 -11.84
N SER A 46 6.89 -7.87 -10.64
CA SER A 46 7.46 -7.33 -9.39
C SER A 46 8.84 -7.90 -9.04
N PHE A 47 9.29 -8.95 -9.72
CA PHE A 47 10.62 -9.54 -9.50
C PHE A 47 11.70 -8.97 -10.42
N VAL A 48 11.32 -8.23 -11.44
CA VAL A 48 12.23 -7.84 -12.53
C VAL A 48 13.22 -6.73 -12.14
N GLN A 49 12.80 -5.79 -11.30
CA GLN A 49 13.63 -4.61 -10.99
C GLN A 49 13.46 -4.21 -9.52
N ARG A 50 13.74 -5.14 -8.63
CA ARG A 50 13.67 -4.89 -7.19
C ARG A 50 15.03 -5.04 -6.52
N THR A 51 15.23 -4.34 -5.42
CA THR A 51 16.32 -4.64 -4.49
C THR A 51 15.98 -5.93 -3.73
N TRP A 52 16.81 -6.95 -3.87
CA TRP A 52 16.58 -8.25 -3.25
C TRP A 52 17.22 -8.31 -1.87
N LYS A 53 16.40 -8.41 -0.82
CA LYS A 53 16.87 -8.57 0.56
C LYS A 53 17.43 -9.96 0.87
N HIS A 54 16.89 -10.99 0.23
CA HIS A 54 17.10 -12.40 0.60
C HIS A 54 17.75 -13.21 -0.53
N GLY A 55 18.41 -12.52 -1.47
CA GLY A 55 19.00 -13.14 -2.65
C GLY A 55 18.00 -13.38 -3.78
N ASN A 56 18.51 -13.47 -5.01
CA ASN A 56 17.71 -13.60 -6.23
C ASN A 56 18.09 -14.83 -7.07
N SER A 57 18.94 -15.70 -6.53
CA SER A 57 19.24 -16.96 -7.19
C SER A 57 18.02 -17.89 -7.18
N ARG A 58 17.98 -18.85 -8.11
CA ARG A 58 16.93 -19.87 -8.13
C ARG A 58 16.74 -20.56 -6.77
N LEU A 59 17.84 -20.84 -6.07
CA LEU A 59 17.79 -21.46 -4.74
C LEU A 59 17.22 -20.53 -3.66
N ASP A 60 17.53 -19.25 -3.72
CA ASP A 60 16.96 -18.26 -2.79
C ASP A 60 15.46 -18.11 -3.00
N ILE A 61 15.02 -18.10 -4.26
CA ILE A 61 13.58 -18.04 -4.61
C ILE A 61 12.86 -19.31 -4.13
N ILE A 62 13.46 -20.49 -4.33
CA ILE A 62 12.88 -21.75 -3.81
C ILE A 62 12.77 -21.71 -2.30
N ARG A 63 13.80 -21.23 -1.60
CA ARG A 63 13.77 -21.08 -0.13
C ARG A 63 12.69 -20.11 0.30
N ALA A 64 12.60 -18.95 -0.35
CA ALA A 64 11.56 -17.96 -0.11
C ALA A 64 10.15 -18.52 -0.30
N ILE A 65 9.91 -19.32 -1.33
CA ILE A 65 8.60 -19.96 -1.54
C ILE A 65 8.33 -21.01 -0.48
N LYS A 66 9.33 -21.85 -0.12
CA LYS A 66 9.15 -22.91 0.88
C LYS A 66 8.87 -22.35 2.28
N GLU A 67 9.74 -21.49 2.76
CA GLU A 67 9.75 -21.04 4.17
C GLU A 67 8.97 -19.75 4.38
N GLY A 68 8.84 -18.92 3.35
CA GLY A 68 8.25 -17.59 3.45
C GLY A 68 9.12 -16.62 4.25
N TYR A 69 8.60 -15.42 4.41
CA TYR A 69 9.12 -14.38 5.30
C TYR A 69 7.93 -13.78 6.05
N ALA A 70 7.42 -14.54 7.02
CA ALA A 70 6.18 -14.22 7.73
C ALA A 70 6.22 -12.83 8.37
N ALA A 71 7.37 -12.41 8.90
CA ALA A 71 7.55 -11.06 9.46
C ALA A 71 7.44 -9.94 8.39
N GLU A 72 7.60 -10.28 7.11
CA GLU A 72 7.46 -9.36 5.97
C GLU A 72 6.15 -9.56 5.20
N GLY A 73 5.25 -10.41 5.71
CA GLY A 73 3.95 -10.68 5.11
C GLY A 73 3.93 -11.73 4.00
N MET A 74 5.06 -12.43 3.74
CA MET A 74 5.12 -13.53 2.78
C MET A 74 4.96 -14.88 3.49
N PRO A 75 3.85 -15.62 3.27
CA PRO A 75 3.68 -16.95 3.86
C PRO A 75 4.60 -17.98 3.21
N GLY A 76 4.99 -19.03 3.97
CA GLY A 76 5.65 -20.21 3.41
C GLY A 76 4.64 -21.17 2.79
N PHE A 77 5.00 -21.77 1.65
CA PHE A 77 4.11 -22.67 0.90
C PHE A 77 4.54 -24.15 0.96
N LYS A 78 5.52 -24.51 1.79
CA LYS A 78 6.03 -25.89 1.92
C LYS A 78 4.95 -26.92 2.26
N ALA A 79 3.97 -26.53 3.07
CA ALA A 79 2.85 -27.38 3.45
C ALA A 79 1.74 -27.46 2.37
N SER A 80 1.67 -26.48 1.47
CA SER A 80 0.55 -26.30 0.54
C SER A 80 0.90 -26.65 -0.91
N LEU A 81 2.19 -26.70 -1.26
CA LEU A 81 2.68 -26.98 -2.61
C LEU A 81 3.61 -28.17 -2.62
N LYS A 82 3.50 -28.99 -3.66
CA LYS A 82 4.47 -30.06 -3.95
C LYS A 82 5.80 -29.45 -4.42
N GLU A 83 6.92 -30.15 -4.22
CA GLU A 83 8.24 -29.66 -4.65
C GLU A 83 8.30 -29.29 -6.14
N ALA A 84 7.70 -30.12 -6.99
CA ALA A 84 7.66 -29.84 -8.44
C ALA A 84 6.93 -28.52 -8.77
N GLN A 85 5.88 -28.16 -8.03
CA GLN A 85 5.17 -26.88 -8.19
C GLN A 85 6.05 -25.72 -7.75
N ILE A 86 6.73 -25.86 -6.60
CA ILE A 86 7.67 -24.85 -6.08
C ILE A 86 8.81 -24.59 -7.09
N PHE A 87 9.37 -25.67 -7.66
CA PHE A 87 10.42 -25.56 -8.67
C PHE A 87 9.90 -24.89 -9.95
N GLY A 88 8.72 -25.27 -10.43
CA GLY A 88 8.11 -24.64 -11.61
C GLY A 88 7.83 -23.16 -11.43
N ILE A 89 7.35 -22.76 -10.26
CA ILE A 89 7.15 -21.34 -9.92
C ILE A 89 8.49 -20.59 -9.89
N ALA A 90 9.52 -21.16 -9.25
CA ALA A 90 10.84 -20.54 -9.18
C ALA A 90 11.48 -20.40 -10.57
N ASP A 91 11.37 -21.42 -11.42
CA ASP A 91 11.87 -21.39 -12.80
C ASP A 91 11.14 -20.32 -13.64
N TYR A 92 9.83 -20.20 -13.48
CA TYR A 92 9.03 -19.15 -14.13
C TYR A 92 9.48 -17.73 -13.69
N ILE A 93 9.72 -17.50 -12.40
CA ILE A 93 10.21 -16.22 -11.89
C ILE A 93 11.60 -15.89 -12.47
N VAL A 94 12.54 -16.83 -12.38
CA VAL A 94 13.91 -16.63 -12.92
C VAL A 94 13.88 -16.35 -14.41
N GLN A 95 13.09 -17.11 -15.17
CA GLN A 95 12.95 -16.91 -16.61
C GLN A 95 12.34 -15.53 -16.93
N THR A 96 11.36 -15.08 -16.15
CA THR A 96 10.76 -13.74 -16.32
C THR A 96 11.81 -12.65 -16.04
N MET A 97 12.61 -12.80 -14.99
CA MET A 97 13.68 -11.86 -14.67
C MET A 97 14.72 -11.77 -15.80
N GLU A 98 15.13 -12.89 -16.35
CA GLU A 98 16.09 -12.95 -17.47
C GLU A 98 15.55 -12.33 -18.76
N GLN A 99 14.30 -12.63 -19.11
CA GLN A 99 13.63 -12.10 -20.32
C GLN A 99 13.35 -10.60 -20.26
N GLN A 100 13.17 -10.07 -19.07
CA GLN A 100 12.83 -8.65 -18.87
C GLN A 100 14.02 -7.82 -18.36
N LYS A 101 15.20 -8.40 -18.27
CA LYS A 101 16.43 -7.76 -17.75
C LYS A 101 16.80 -6.47 -18.48
N ASP A 102 16.49 -6.39 -19.77
CA ASP A 102 16.79 -5.24 -20.64
C ASP A 102 15.58 -4.29 -20.80
N LYS A 103 14.42 -4.60 -20.22
CA LYS A 103 13.33 -3.64 -20.13
C LYS A 103 13.71 -2.58 -19.09
N LYS A 104 14.47 -1.56 -19.51
CA LYS A 104 14.56 -0.32 -18.74
C LYS A 104 13.14 0.08 -18.34
N ILE A 105 12.93 0.28 -17.04
CA ILE A 105 11.73 0.98 -16.60
C ILE A 105 11.71 2.30 -17.37
N ILE A 106 10.62 2.53 -18.03
CA ILE A 106 10.36 3.60 -18.97
C ILE A 106 10.33 4.95 -18.22
N THR A 107 11.42 5.35 -17.57
CA THR A 107 11.53 6.66 -16.92
C THR A 107 11.53 7.80 -17.94
N GLU A 108 12.09 7.56 -19.14
CA GLU A 108 12.13 8.59 -20.20
C GLU A 108 10.82 8.67 -21.02
N THR A 109 10.06 7.57 -21.09
CA THR A 109 8.78 7.52 -21.84
C THR A 109 7.56 7.95 -21.03
N LEU A 110 7.61 7.88 -19.68
CA LEU A 110 6.48 8.31 -18.83
C LEU A 110 6.22 9.82 -18.90
N GLN A 111 7.26 10.62 -19.13
CA GLN A 111 7.13 12.09 -19.25
C GLN A 111 6.43 12.57 -20.52
N SER A 112 6.37 11.74 -21.54
CA SER A 112 5.71 12.07 -22.84
C SER A 112 4.45 11.27 -23.11
N ALA A 113 4.10 10.31 -22.26
CA ALA A 113 2.93 9.47 -22.45
C ALA A 113 1.64 10.23 -22.13
N ALA A 114 0.76 10.33 -23.10
CA ALA A 114 -0.62 10.71 -22.86
C ALA A 114 -1.41 9.49 -22.42
N PHE A 115 -2.04 9.59 -21.27
CA PHE A 115 -2.96 8.57 -20.77
C PHE A 115 -4.38 9.00 -21.07
N GLN A 116 -5.18 8.10 -21.63
CA GLN A 116 -6.59 8.38 -21.91
C GLN A 116 -7.46 7.90 -20.74
N SER A 117 -8.41 8.73 -20.39
CA SER A 117 -9.55 8.40 -19.55
C SER A 117 -10.83 8.65 -20.35
N ALA A 118 -11.96 8.12 -19.88
CA ALA A 118 -13.26 8.44 -20.49
C ALA A 118 -13.51 9.96 -20.43
N GLY A 119 -13.25 10.65 -21.56
CA GLY A 119 -13.51 12.07 -21.74
C GLY A 119 -12.36 13.02 -21.40
N MET A 120 -11.15 12.53 -21.05
CA MET A 120 -10.01 13.39 -20.72
C MET A 120 -8.67 12.73 -21.06
N ASN A 121 -7.76 13.50 -21.66
CA ASN A 121 -6.36 13.09 -21.76
C ASN A 121 -5.59 13.57 -20.53
N LEU A 122 -4.71 12.73 -20.03
CA LEU A 122 -3.88 13.01 -18.86
C LEU A 122 -2.40 12.96 -19.24
N ARG A 123 -1.61 13.88 -18.70
CA ARG A 123 -0.16 13.86 -18.77
C ARG A 123 0.41 13.74 -17.35
N LEU A 124 1.51 13.01 -17.22
CA LEU A 124 2.28 12.93 -15.98
C LEU A 124 3.47 13.89 -16.06
N ASP A 125 3.51 14.86 -15.16
CA ASP A 125 4.70 15.67 -14.92
C ASP A 125 5.50 15.05 -13.76
N THR A 126 6.76 14.70 -14.00
CA THR A 126 7.65 14.23 -12.94
C THR A 126 8.03 15.41 -12.03
N VAL A 127 7.64 15.34 -10.78
CA VAL A 127 7.92 16.34 -9.75
C VAL A 127 9.19 16.00 -8.98
N ALA A 128 9.40 14.72 -8.66
CA ALA A 128 10.62 14.20 -8.05
C ALA A 128 10.86 12.76 -8.50
N SER A 129 12.13 12.37 -8.52
CA SER A 129 12.58 11.02 -8.91
C SER A 129 13.75 10.56 -8.04
N GLY A 130 14.06 9.26 -8.10
CA GLY A 130 15.16 8.66 -7.33
C GLY A 130 14.87 8.66 -5.81
N LEU A 131 13.61 8.50 -5.43
CA LEU A 131 13.16 8.49 -4.05
C LEU A 131 13.18 7.06 -3.47
N GLU A 132 13.38 6.93 -2.16
CA GLU A 132 13.38 5.66 -1.46
C GLU A 132 12.03 5.42 -0.77
N SER A 133 11.08 4.79 -1.49
CA SER A 133 9.74 4.48 -0.96
C SER A 133 9.02 5.70 -0.36
N PRO A 134 8.71 6.74 -1.19
CA PRO A 134 7.94 7.89 -0.73
C PRO A 134 6.56 7.44 -0.25
N TRP A 135 6.20 7.79 1.02
CA TRP A 135 5.04 7.18 1.67
C TRP A 135 3.86 8.14 1.85
N GLY A 136 4.02 9.21 2.60
CA GLY A 136 3.01 10.24 2.86
C GLY A 136 3.37 11.56 2.19
N MET A 137 2.37 12.36 1.82
CA MET A 137 2.56 13.66 1.17
C MET A 137 1.51 14.66 1.62
N THR A 138 1.93 15.91 1.86
CA THR A 138 1.03 17.04 2.10
C THR A 138 1.64 18.34 1.58
N PHE A 139 0.81 19.34 1.26
CA PHE A 139 1.27 20.62 0.76
C PHE A 139 1.27 21.68 1.85
N LEU A 140 2.37 22.43 1.96
CA LEU A 140 2.37 23.69 2.70
C LEU A 140 1.45 24.72 2.03
N PRO A 141 0.84 25.64 2.78
CA PRO A 141 0.03 26.72 2.19
C PRO A 141 0.78 27.59 1.18
N THR A 142 2.12 27.57 1.23
CA THR A 142 3.02 28.25 0.28
C THR A 142 3.20 27.49 -1.05
N GLY A 143 2.63 26.29 -1.16
CA GLY A 143 2.69 25.43 -2.36
C GLY A 143 3.91 24.51 -2.42
N GLU A 144 4.78 24.50 -1.39
CA GLU A 144 5.85 23.51 -1.28
C GLU A 144 5.29 22.16 -0.83
N LEU A 145 5.85 21.07 -1.34
CA LEU A 145 5.45 19.72 -0.99
C LEU A 145 6.29 19.16 0.16
N LEU A 146 5.67 18.71 1.23
CA LEU A 146 6.30 17.83 2.22
C LEU A 146 6.01 16.38 1.88
N PHE A 147 7.02 15.52 1.97
CA PHE A 147 6.82 14.09 1.81
C PHE A 147 7.78 13.29 2.70
N THR A 148 7.32 12.12 3.12
CA THR A 148 8.09 11.18 3.92
C THR A 148 8.71 10.10 3.03
N GLU A 149 9.92 9.68 3.37
CA GLU A 149 10.48 8.41 2.89
C GLU A 149 10.46 7.39 4.04
N LYS A 150 10.04 6.19 3.71
CA LYS A 150 9.81 5.10 4.67
C LYS A 150 11.02 4.83 5.58
N ALA A 151 12.23 5.04 5.10
CA ALA A 151 13.47 4.86 5.85
C ALA A 151 13.61 5.80 7.07
N GLY A 152 12.82 6.88 7.15
CA GLY A 152 12.82 7.79 8.29
C GLY A 152 13.21 9.23 7.93
N THR A 153 13.15 9.64 6.68
CA THR A 153 13.49 10.98 6.23
C THR A 153 12.23 11.76 5.86
N LEU A 154 12.15 13.00 6.31
CA LEU A 154 11.14 13.98 5.89
C LEU A 154 11.78 14.99 4.96
N TRP A 155 11.16 15.22 3.82
CA TRP A 155 11.62 16.14 2.80
C TRP A 155 10.66 17.30 2.57
N LYS A 156 11.21 18.46 2.28
CA LYS A 156 10.52 19.61 1.69
C LYS A 156 11.01 19.77 0.23
N LEU A 157 10.09 19.77 -0.70
CA LEU A 157 10.36 20.03 -2.11
C LEU A 157 9.82 21.40 -2.49
N GLY A 158 10.71 22.30 -2.83
CA GLY A 158 10.36 23.63 -3.30
C GLY A 158 9.85 23.62 -4.74
N GLN A 159 9.14 24.68 -5.13
CA GLN A 159 8.61 24.85 -6.50
C GLN A 159 9.71 24.87 -7.58
N ASN A 160 10.95 25.18 -7.20
CA ASN A 160 12.13 25.13 -8.07
C ASN A 160 12.77 23.73 -8.15
N GLY A 161 12.12 22.69 -7.61
CA GLY A 161 12.62 21.31 -7.58
C GLY A 161 13.71 21.04 -6.55
N LYS A 162 14.11 22.03 -5.72
CA LYS A 162 15.10 21.82 -4.67
C LYS A 162 14.52 21.01 -3.53
N LYS A 163 15.13 19.86 -3.24
CA LYS A 163 14.81 18.96 -2.12
C LYS A 163 15.64 19.34 -0.90
N ILE A 164 14.99 19.56 0.24
CA ILE A 164 15.60 19.95 1.51
C ILE A 164 15.14 18.98 2.58
N GLU A 165 16.06 18.40 3.34
CA GLU A 165 15.76 17.52 4.46
C GLU A 165 15.28 18.31 5.67
N ILE A 166 14.17 17.90 6.26
CA ILE A 166 13.64 18.42 7.52
C ILE A 166 14.21 17.61 8.68
N LYS A 167 14.85 18.27 9.62
CA LYS A 167 15.47 17.67 10.81
C LYS A 167 14.45 17.47 11.95
N GLY A 168 14.81 16.70 12.97
CA GLY A 168 13.98 16.50 14.17
C GLY A 168 12.90 15.43 14.04
N VAL A 169 12.97 14.58 13.00
CA VAL A 169 12.08 13.42 12.82
C VAL A 169 12.32 12.39 13.93
N PRO A 170 11.27 11.74 14.49
CA PRO A 170 11.45 10.71 15.51
C PRO A 170 12.17 9.48 14.95
N LYS A 171 12.83 8.71 15.83
CA LYS A 171 13.45 7.45 15.46
C LYS A 171 12.37 6.43 15.05
N VAL A 172 12.53 5.83 13.88
CA VAL A 172 11.60 4.83 13.32
C VAL A 172 12.26 3.45 13.21
N SER A 173 11.43 2.40 13.16
CA SER A 173 11.83 1.07 12.70
C SER A 173 11.32 0.89 11.26
N SER A 174 12.22 0.83 10.28
CA SER A 174 11.84 0.74 8.86
C SER A 174 11.71 -0.69 8.32
N ASP A 175 11.75 -1.68 9.20
CA ASP A 175 11.62 -3.08 8.82
C ASP A 175 10.22 -3.45 8.34
N GLY A 176 10.15 -4.35 7.37
CA GLY A 176 8.90 -4.83 6.79
C GLY A 176 8.05 -3.69 6.21
N GLN A 177 6.84 -3.50 6.72
CA GLN A 177 5.94 -2.41 6.33
C GLN A 177 6.06 -1.16 7.23
N GLY A 178 6.89 -1.20 8.28
CA GLY A 178 7.14 -0.07 9.18
C GLY A 178 8.02 1.02 8.55
N GLY A 179 8.14 2.16 9.23
CA GLY A 179 8.96 3.30 8.84
C GLY A 179 8.39 4.62 9.29
N LEU A 180 8.85 5.71 8.67
CA LEU A 180 8.17 7.00 8.67
C LEU A 180 7.07 6.93 7.61
N LEU A 181 5.83 7.09 8.01
CA LEU A 181 4.68 6.74 7.19
C LEU A 181 3.93 8.00 6.74
N ASP A 182 2.80 8.32 7.33
CA ASP A 182 2.02 9.46 6.87
C ASP A 182 2.44 10.79 7.45
N ILE A 183 2.02 11.86 6.79
CA ILE A 183 2.22 13.25 7.24
C ILE A 183 0.96 14.04 7.00
N GLU A 184 0.55 14.82 8.01
CA GLU A 184 -0.60 15.70 7.92
C GLU A 184 -0.31 17.05 8.55
N LEU A 185 -0.85 18.14 7.99
CA LEU A 185 -0.80 19.47 8.57
C LEU A 185 -2.01 19.71 9.48
N HIS A 186 -1.77 20.42 10.57
CA HIS A 186 -2.91 20.94 11.33
C HIS A 186 -3.78 21.86 10.46
N PRO A 187 -5.13 21.83 10.53
CA PRO A 187 -5.99 22.70 9.74
C PRO A 187 -5.69 24.22 9.89
N ARG A 188 -5.16 24.62 11.04
CA ARG A 188 -4.67 25.99 11.29
C ARG A 188 -3.14 26.10 11.24
N PHE A 189 -2.50 25.40 10.32
CA PHE A 189 -1.03 25.39 10.19
C PHE A 189 -0.42 26.78 10.03
N ILE A 190 -1.09 27.68 9.33
CA ILE A 190 -0.62 29.07 9.14
C ILE A 190 -0.38 29.74 10.50
N GLU A 191 -1.21 29.44 11.49
CA GLU A 191 -1.16 30.04 12.83
C GLU A 191 -0.17 29.31 13.74
N ASN A 192 -0.26 27.97 13.80
CA ASN A 192 0.39 27.18 14.84
C ASN A 192 1.63 26.40 14.37
N LYS A 193 1.85 26.27 13.05
CA LYS A 193 2.95 25.53 12.42
C LYS A 193 3.03 24.05 12.79
N LEU A 194 1.94 23.47 13.29
CA LEU A 194 1.90 22.07 13.72
C LEU A 194 1.79 21.11 12.54
N ILE A 195 2.61 20.08 12.57
CA ILE A 195 2.55 18.92 11.68
C ILE A 195 2.46 17.63 12.51
N TYR A 196 1.94 16.62 11.90
CA TYR A 196 1.74 15.30 12.48
C TYR A 196 2.37 14.25 11.58
N LEU A 197 3.15 13.35 12.19
CA LEU A 197 3.79 12.24 11.51
C LEU A 197 3.30 10.94 12.14
N SER A 198 2.80 10.01 11.35
CA SER A 198 2.63 8.64 11.81
C SER A 198 3.89 7.83 11.50
N TYR A 199 4.25 6.93 12.39
CA TYR A 199 5.46 6.13 12.23
C TYR A 199 5.39 4.83 13.02
N SER A 200 6.26 3.89 12.67
CA SER A 200 6.49 2.70 13.47
C SER A 200 7.51 2.98 14.57
N LYS A 201 6.99 3.17 15.79
CA LYS A 201 7.79 3.45 16.99
C LYS A 201 8.44 2.17 17.50
N PRO A 202 9.79 2.11 17.57
CA PRO A 202 10.49 0.96 18.15
C PRO A 202 10.60 1.08 19.67
N LYS A 203 10.61 -0.09 20.32
CA LYS A 203 10.94 -0.28 21.75
C LYS A 203 11.70 -1.58 21.92
N THR A 204 12.63 -1.65 22.86
CA THR A 204 13.28 -2.90 23.22
C THR A 204 12.61 -3.51 24.43
N GLU A 205 12.09 -4.72 24.28
CA GLU A 205 11.51 -5.53 25.38
C GLU A 205 12.20 -6.90 25.40
N ASN A 206 12.72 -7.32 26.54
CA ASN A 206 13.39 -8.60 26.71
C ASN A 206 14.49 -8.87 25.65
N GLY A 207 15.24 -7.81 25.27
CA GLY A 207 16.32 -7.89 24.28
C GLY A 207 15.86 -8.00 22.82
N LYS A 208 14.55 -7.91 22.55
CA LYS A 208 13.99 -7.91 21.20
C LYS A 208 13.37 -6.56 20.85
N GLU A 209 13.47 -6.17 19.60
CA GLU A 209 12.74 -5.02 19.12
C GLU A 209 11.27 -5.37 18.91
N VAL A 210 10.40 -4.63 19.56
CA VAL A 210 8.96 -4.60 19.33
C VAL A 210 8.55 -3.22 18.82
N VAL A 211 7.49 -3.16 18.03
CA VAL A 211 7.10 -1.93 17.33
C VAL A 211 5.59 -1.72 17.39
N THR A 212 5.19 -0.46 17.35
CA THR A 212 3.78 -0.11 17.20
C THR A 212 3.60 1.14 16.34
N THR A 213 2.37 1.42 15.92
CA THR A 213 2.01 2.68 15.28
C THR A 213 1.97 3.80 16.33
N ALA A 214 2.61 4.93 16.05
CA ALA A 214 2.56 6.11 16.89
C ALA A 214 2.34 7.37 16.03
N VAL A 215 1.85 8.43 16.66
CA VAL A 215 1.69 9.75 16.05
C VAL A 215 2.55 10.77 16.82
N TYR A 216 3.47 11.37 16.09
CA TYR A 216 4.35 12.42 16.57
C TYR A 216 3.83 13.77 16.10
N ARG A 217 3.67 14.74 17.02
CA ARG A 217 3.30 16.12 16.75
C ARG A 217 4.49 17.03 17.00
N ALA A 218 4.76 17.96 16.08
CA ALA A 218 5.82 18.94 16.23
C ALA A 218 5.46 20.24 15.51
N LYS A 219 6.18 21.33 15.81
CA LYS A 219 6.15 22.56 15.02
C LYS A 219 7.22 22.50 13.94
N LEU A 220 6.84 22.84 12.71
CA LEU A 220 7.80 23.03 11.62
C LEU A 220 8.28 24.49 11.61
N LEU A 221 9.50 24.71 12.04
CA LEU A 221 10.16 26.03 11.98
C LEU A 221 11.34 25.95 11.01
N LYS A 222 11.23 26.67 9.89
CA LYS A 222 12.21 26.61 8.79
C LYS A 222 12.34 25.16 8.26
N GLU A 223 13.42 24.48 8.57
CA GLU A 223 13.79 23.15 8.09
C GLU A 223 13.97 22.16 9.25
N GLU A 224 13.31 22.42 10.38
CA GLU A 224 13.45 21.63 11.61
C GLU A 224 12.11 21.47 12.32
N LEU A 225 11.89 20.26 12.85
CA LEU A 225 10.82 19.94 13.76
C LEU A 225 11.25 20.22 15.19
N VAL A 226 10.55 21.14 15.85
CA VAL A 226 10.82 21.52 17.24
C VAL A 226 9.60 21.25 18.12
N GLU A 227 9.81 21.23 19.44
CA GLU A 227 8.76 20.98 20.45
C GLU A 227 7.97 19.68 20.15
N GLY A 228 8.69 18.66 19.66
CA GLY A 228 8.07 17.42 19.23
C GLY A 228 7.78 16.45 20.37
N SER A 229 6.65 15.77 20.31
CA SER A 229 6.25 14.70 21.24
C SER A 229 5.28 13.73 20.61
N ASP A 230 5.26 12.49 21.11
CA ASP A 230 4.21 11.55 20.76
C ASP A 230 2.91 11.95 21.46
N ILE A 231 1.85 12.04 20.67
CA ILE A 231 0.50 12.32 21.15
C ILE A 231 -0.42 11.10 21.12
N PHE A 232 0.00 10.03 20.43
CA PHE A 232 -0.70 8.75 20.37
C PHE A 232 0.29 7.60 20.21
N ILE A 233 0.10 6.54 20.97
CA ILE A 233 0.86 5.29 20.88
C ILE A 233 -0.14 4.15 20.90
N ALA A 234 -0.16 3.36 19.83
CA ALA A 234 -1.10 2.25 19.67
C ALA A 234 -0.62 1.00 20.42
N GLU A 235 -0.84 0.95 21.72
CA GLU A 235 -0.49 -0.22 22.51
C GLU A 235 -1.38 -1.44 22.23
N PRO A 236 -0.84 -2.67 22.32
CA PRO A 236 0.52 -3.02 22.76
C PRO A 236 1.58 -2.93 21.65
N PHE A 237 2.86 -2.86 22.06
CA PHE A 237 4.00 -3.08 21.15
C PHE A 237 4.10 -4.57 20.81
N ILE A 238 4.42 -4.89 19.54
CA ILE A 238 4.41 -6.26 19.02
C ILE A 238 5.64 -6.50 18.13
N ASP A 239 6.06 -7.76 18.03
CA ASP A 239 7.23 -8.19 17.26
C ASP A 239 6.98 -8.30 15.73
N THR A 240 5.73 -8.17 15.28
CA THR A 240 5.41 -8.23 13.85
C THR A 240 5.73 -6.93 13.13
N LYS A 241 6.12 -7.02 11.86
CA LYS A 241 6.60 -5.91 11.04
C LYS A 241 5.63 -5.55 9.90
N TYR A 242 4.34 -5.83 10.04
CA TYR A 242 3.32 -5.55 9.02
C TYR A 242 2.00 -5.10 9.65
N HIS A 243 1.09 -4.58 8.81
CA HIS A 243 -0.23 -4.06 9.13
C HIS A 243 -0.18 -2.92 10.16
N PHE A 244 0.51 -1.83 9.82
CA PHE A 244 0.61 -0.65 10.70
C PHE A 244 -0.60 0.28 10.55
N GLY A 245 -1.39 0.21 9.45
CA GLY A 245 -2.37 1.23 9.12
C GLY A 245 -1.68 2.56 8.82
N SER A 246 -1.71 3.47 9.80
CA SER A 246 -0.91 4.70 9.89
C SER A 246 -1.41 5.88 9.04
N ARG A 247 -2.60 5.86 8.45
CA ARG A 247 -3.16 7.04 7.80
C ARG A 247 -3.64 8.05 8.85
N LEU A 248 -3.38 9.31 8.55
CA LEU A 248 -3.79 10.48 9.32
C LEU A 248 -4.78 11.30 8.50
N GLU A 249 -5.82 11.83 9.15
CA GLU A 249 -6.78 12.73 8.49
C GLU A 249 -7.42 13.64 9.53
N PHE A 250 -7.43 14.96 9.28
CA PHE A 250 -8.14 15.90 10.13
C PHE A 250 -9.57 16.12 9.67
N SER A 251 -10.50 16.01 10.60
CA SER A 251 -11.87 16.49 10.36
C SER A 251 -11.93 18.03 10.35
N ARG A 252 -13.00 18.58 9.80
CA ARG A 252 -13.21 20.04 9.74
C ARG A 252 -13.31 20.70 11.11
N ASP A 253 -13.78 19.96 12.11
CA ASP A 253 -13.90 20.39 13.50
C ASP A 253 -12.61 20.18 14.30
N GLY A 254 -11.50 19.79 13.64
CA GLY A 254 -10.14 19.77 14.16
C GLY A 254 -9.79 18.52 14.97
N TYR A 255 -10.52 17.43 14.84
CA TYR A 255 -10.14 16.14 15.40
C TYR A 255 -9.24 15.38 14.42
N LEU A 256 -8.22 14.71 14.96
CA LEU A 256 -7.32 13.85 14.21
C LEU A 256 -7.82 12.39 14.24
N PHE A 257 -7.96 11.81 13.06
CA PHE A 257 -8.22 10.39 12.89
C PHE A 257 -6.93 9.65 12.56
N VAL A 258 -6.77 8.47 13.15
CA VAL A 258 -5.57 7.64 13.03
C VAL A 258 -5.97 6.20 12.74
N THR A 259 -5.50 5.63 11.63
CA THR A 259 -5.73 4.21 11.36
C THR A 259 -4.64 3.36 11.96
N VAL A 260 -5.01 2.24 12.58
CA VAL A 260 -4.08 1.24 13.14
C VAL A 260 -4.47 -0.13 12.62
N GLY A 261 -3.56 -0.81 11.94
CA GLY A 261 -3.76 -2.18 11.48
C GLY A 261 -3.68 -3.19 12.62
N GLU A 262 -4.18 -4.40 12.38
CA GLU A 262 -4.27 -5.47 13.41
C GLU A 262 -2.92 -6.16 13.71
N ARG A 263 -1.85 -5.73 13.06
CA ARG A 263 -0.48 -6.16 13.33
C ARG A 263 -0.26 -7.67 13.17
N GLY A 264 -1.04 -8.33 12.28
CA GLY A 264 -0.98 -9.78 12.05
C GLY A 264 -1.50 -10.64 13.19
N LYS A 265 -2.27 -10.05 14.07
CA LYS A 265 -2.88 -10.72 15.23
C LYS A 265 -4.41 -10.69 15.14
N GLN A 266 -4.93 -11.19 14.03
CA GLN A 266 -6.34 -11.14 13.66
C GLN A 266 -7.28 -11.71 14.73
N ASP A 267 -6.85 -12.77 15.45
CA ASP A 267 -7.67 -13.44 16.45
C ASP A 267 -7.62 -12.74 17.82
N LEU A 268 -6.76 -11.73 17.99
CA LEU A 268 -6.55 -11.05 19.26
C LEU A 268 -7.12 -9.63 19.28
N PHE A 269 -6.85 -8.83 18.23
CA PHE A 269 -7.00 -7.39 18.35
C PHE A 269 -8.23 -6.78 17.67
N PRO A 270 -8.62 -7.13 16.43
CA PRO A 270 -9.62 -6.35 15.71
C PRO A 270 -10.95 -6.20 16.45
N GLN A 271 -11.37 -7.25 17.16
CA GLN A 271 -12.64 -7.29 17.90
C GLN A 271 -12.50 -6.94 19.39
N ALA A 272 -11.26 -6.90 19.94
CA ALA A 272 -11.00 -6.52 21.33
C ALA A 272 -11.01 -4.99 21.48
N LEU A 273 -11.82 -4.44 22.38
CA LEU A 273 -11.98 -2.99 22.53
C LEU A 273 -10.99 -2.36 23.53
N ASP A 274 -10.25 -3.16 24.26
CA ASP A 274 -9.23 -2.75 25.24
C ASP A 274 -7.83 -2.55 24.64
N THR A 275 -7.66 -2.74 23.33
CA THR A 275 -6.40 -2.61 22.59
C THR A 275 -6.53 -1.74 21.37
N ALA A 276 -5.44 -1.07 20.96
CA ALA A 276 -5.46 -0.13 19.83
C ALA A 276 -5.37 -0.76 18.43
N PRO A 277 -4.70 -1.91 18.18
CA PRO A 277 -4.59 -2.46 16.83
C PRO A 277 -5.93 -2.92 16.24
N GLY A 278 -6.09 -2.74 14.92
CA GLY A 278 -7.31 -3.11 14.17
C GLY A 278 -8.46 -2.12 14.32
N LYS A 279 -8.15 -0.82 14.48
CA LYS A 279 -9.11 0.26 14.73
C LYS A 279 -8.79 1.51 13.91
N ILE A 280 -9.79 2.36 13.80
CA ILE A 280 -9.63 3.78 13.53
C ILE A 280 -9.87 4.53 14.84
N HIS A 281 -8.94 5.38 15.23
CA HIS A 281 -9.01 6.18 16.44
C HIS A 281 -9.34 7.63 16.10
N ARG A 282 -10.04 8.34 17.02
CA ARG A 282 -10.25 9.80 16.96
C ARG A 282 -9.70 10.42 18.24
N ILE A 283 -8.83 11.40 18.09
CA ILE A 283 -8.19 12.15 19.16
C ILE A 283 -8.25 13.65 18.85
N LYS A 284 -7.99 14.50 19.85
CA LYS A 284 -7.75 15.91 19.60
C LYS A 284 -6.33 16.14 19.06
N ASP A 285 -6.06 17.34 18.62
CA ASP A 285 -4.77 17.80 18.10
C ASP A 285 -3.62 17.67 19.11
N ASP A 286 -3.92 17.60 20.41
CA ASP A 286 -2.96 17.38 21.51
C ASP A 286 -2.89 15.92 22.01
N GLY A 287 -3.65 15.01 21.40
CA GLY A 287 -3.74 13.61 21.79
C GLY A 287 -4.80 13.31 22.84
N SER A 288 -5.41 14.30 23.45
CA SER A 288 -6.49 14.09 24.42
C SER A 288 -7.75 13.54 23.76
N ILE A 289 -8.57 12.85 24.54
CA ILE A 289 -9.76 12.16 24.03
C ILE A 289 -10.93 13.13 23.90
N PRO A 290 -11.60 13.18 22.74
CA PRO A 290 -12.85 13.92 22.58
C PRO A 290 -13.95 13.34 23.48
N PRO A 291 -14.72 14.18 24.23
CA PRO A 291 -15.73 13.68 25.17
C PRO A 291 -16.93 13.00 24.49
N ASN A 292 -17.08 13.19 23.18
CA ASN A 292 -18.14 12.62 22.36
C ASN A 292 -17.67 11.45 21.48
N ASN A 293 -16.56 10.79 21.84
CA ASN A 293 -16.16 9.54 21.20
C ASN A 293 -17.14 8.41 21.57
N PRO A 294 -17.38 7.47 20.64
CA PRO A 294 -18.43 6.46 20.85
C PRO A 294 -18.15 5.48 22.01
N MET A 295 -16.88 5.34 22.42
CA MET A 295 -16.48 4.38 23.46
C MET A 295 -16.13 5.05 24.80
N VAL A 296 -16.34 6.37 24.96
CA VAL A 296 -15.98 7.12 26.18
C VAL A 296 -16.62 6.53 27.45
N ASP A 297 -17.90 6.18 27.38
CA ASP A 297 -18.65 5.66 28.53
C ASP A 297 -18.66 4.13 28.59
N GLN A 298 -17.96 3.44 27.68
CA GLN A 298 -17.92 1.99 27.65
C GLN A 298 -16.77 1.45 28.52
N SER A 299 -17.11 0.83 29.66
CA SER A 299 -16.13 0.23 30.56
C SER A 299 -15.30 -0.86 29.83
N GLY A 300 -13.99 -0.80 30.00
CA GLY A 300 -13.04 -1.75 29.40
C GLY A 300 -12.71 -1.45 27.93
N ALA A 301 -13.28 -0.41 27.34
CA ALA A 301 -12.91 0.01 25.99
C ALA A 301 -11.94 1.20 25.99
N LEU A 302 -11.06 1.27 24.98
CA LEU A 302 -10.25 2.47 24.75
C LEU A 302 -11.13 3.61 24.22
N ALA A 303 -11.19 4.68 24.99
CA ALA A 303 -12.03 5.85 24.68
C ALA A 303 -11.65 6.58 23.38
N SER A 304 -10.45 6.29 22.81
CA SER A 304 -10.01 6.82 21.52
C SER A 304 -10.63 6.10 20.32
N ILE A 305 -11.20 4.91 20.48
CA ILE A 305 -11.76 4.12 19.38
C ILE A 305 -12.94 4.87 18.74
N TRP A 306 -12.84 5.06 17.41
CA TRP A 306 -13.93 5.56 16.57
C TRP A 306 -14.69 4.42 15.88
N SER A 307 -13.94 3.44 15.30
CA SER A 307 -14.48 2.21 14.73
C SER A 307 -13.49 1.05 14.93
N TYR A 308 -13.97 -0.18 14.81
CA TYR A 308 -13.17 -1.38 15.08
C TYR A 308 -13.47 -2.52 14.09
N GLY A 309 -12.77 -3.63 14.22
CA GLY A 309 -12.92 -4.75 13.30
C GLY A 309 -12.23 -4.51 11.95
N HIS A 310 -11.12 -3.76 11.95
CA HIS A 310 -10.32 -3.46 10.77
C HIS A 310 -9.10 -4.39 10.66
N ARG A 311 -8.70 -4.71 9.42
CA ARG A 311 -7.49 -5.48 9.16
C ARG A 311 -6.27 -4.57 9.00
N ASN A 312 -6.23 -3.76 7.96
CA ASN A 312 -5.10 -2.87 7.66
C ASN A 312 -5.55 -1.69 6.79
N PRO A 313 -6.17 -0.66 7.36
CA PRO A 313 -6.57 0.53 6.61
C PRO A 313 -5.36 1.31 6.10
N GLN A 314 -5.27 1.50 4.78
CA GLN A 314 -4.14 2.11 4.06
C GLN A 314 -4.52 3.38 3.30
N GLY A 315 -5.76 3.81 3.39
CA GLY A 315 -6.27 5.08 2.89
C GLY A 315 -7.42 5.57 3.75
N MET A 316 -7.49 6.88 3.92
CA MET A 316 -8.56 7.56 4.66
C MET A 316 -8.72 8.97 4.10
N ALA A 317 -9.95 9.43 3.91
CA ALA A 317 -10.23 10.79 3.46
C ALA A 317 -11.66 11.22 3.82
N PHE A 318 -11.82 12.50 4.15
CA PHE A 318 -13.16 13.11 4.25
C PHE A 318 -13.69 13.51 2.88
N GLN A 319 -14.94 13.14 2.61
CA GLN A 319 -15.62 13.57 1.39
C GLN A 319 -15.88 15.08 1.42
N PRO A 320 -15.45 15.85 0.41
CA PRO A 320 -15.66 17.28 0.35
C PRO A 320 -17.15 17.66 0.42
N GLY A 321 -17.46 18.71 1.18
CA GLY A 321 -18.85 19.19 1.33
C GLY A 321 -19.70 18.44 2.35
N THR A 322 -19.19 17.32 2.88
CA THR A 322 -19.85 16.50 3.90
C THR A 322 -18.92 16.31 5.11
N ASN A 323 -19.35 15.59 6.14
CA ASN A 323 -18.49 15.09 7.21
C ASN A 323 -18.33 13.57 7.13
N LEU A 324 -18.53 12.99 5.95
CA LEU A 324 -18.42 11.55 5.75
C LEU A 324 -16.96 11.15 5.64
N LEU A 325 -16.53 10.26 6.52
CA LEU A 325 -15.19 9.69 6.53
C LEU A 325 -15.21 8.38 5.76
N TRP A 326 -14.30 8.26 4.79
CA TRP A 326 -14.09 7.06 4.01
C TRP A 326 -12.73 6.45 4.35
N ALA A 327 -12.66 5.14 4.37
CA ALA A 327 -11.40 4.41 4.46
C ALA A 327 -11.44 3.18 3.59
N HIS A 328 -10.29 2.81 3.02
CA HIS A 328 -10.11 1.50 2.41
C HIS A 328 -9.07 0.70 3.17
N GLU A 329 -9.20 -0.60 3.13
CA GLU A 329 -8.29 -1.51 3.79
C GLU A 329 -7.94 -2.73 2.96
N HIS A 330 -6.77 -3.30 3.28
CA HIS A 330 -6.32 -4.54 2.67
C HIS A 330 -7.05 -5.73 3.26
N GLY A 331 -7.67 -6.53 2.41
CA GLY A 331 -8.07 -7.88 2.73
C GLY A 331 -6.87 -8.85 2.75
N PRO A 332 -7.11 -10.14 2.98
CA PRO A 332 -6.07 -11.17 2.82
C PRO A 332 -5.82 -11.44 1.31
N ARG A 333 -6.08 -12.63 0.81
CA ARG A 333 -6.03 -12.92 -0.62
C ARG A 333 -7.36 -12.58 -1.28
N GLY A 334 -7.53 -11.35 -1.79
CA GLY A 334 -8.82 -10.77 -2.16
C GLY A 334 -9.52 -10.11 -0.97
N GLY A 335 -10.67 -9.48 -1.22
CA GLY A 335 -11.47 -8.86 -0.18
C GLY A 335 -10.87 -7.58 0.42
N ASP A 336 -10.11 -6.80 -0.36
CA ASP A 336 -9.86 -5.41 -0.02
C ASP A 336 -11.18 -4.67 -0.03
N GLU A 337 -11.37 -3.70 0.86
CA GLU A 337 -12.66 -3.05 1.09
C GLU A 337 -12.57 -1.54 1.02
N LEU A 338 -13.63 -0.89 0.54
CA LEU A 338 -13.89 0.53 0.71
C LEU A 338 -15.09 0.69 1.63
N ASN A 339 -14.89 1.37 2.72
CA ASN A 339 -15.84 1.52 3.81
C ASN A 339 -16.22 2.99 4.04
N LEU A 340 -17.51 3.25 4.30
CA LEU A 340 -17.99 4.50 4.88
C LEU A 340 -17.91 4.39 6.41
N ILE A 341 -17.00 5.13 7.01
CA ILE A 341 -16.66 4.97 8.44
C ILE A 341 -17.62 5.73 9.33
N GLN A 342 -18.28 4.99 10.23
CA GLN A 342 -19.25 5.51 11.19
C GLN A 342 -18.79 5.29 12.64
N PRO A 343 -19.18 6.17 13.58
CA PRO A 343 -18.79 6.05 14.99
C PRO A 343 -19.38 4.80 15.64
N GLY A 344 -18.54 4.08 16.38
CA GLY A 344 -18.92 2.91 17.18
C GLY A 344 -19.18 1.64 16.39
N LYS A 345 -18.98 1.65 15.06
CA LYS A 345 -19.31 0.51 14.20
C LYS A 345 -18.18 -0.50 14.06
N ASN A 346 -18.59 -1.77 13.87
CA ASN A 346 -17.73 -2.92 13.64
C ASN A 346 -17.66 -3.23 12.14
N TYR A 347 -16.46 -3.29 11.57
CA TYR A 347 -16.20 -3.58 10.17
C TYR A 347 -15.82 -5.04 9.89
N GLY A 348 -15.96 -5.89 10.90
CA GLY A 348 -16.11 -7.33 10.77
C GLY A 348 -14.84 -8.17 10.75
N TRP A 349 -13.66 -7.62 10.47
CA TRP A 349 -12.46 -8.45 10.46
C TRP A 349 -12.16 -9.07 11.82
N PRO A 350 -11.88 -10.39 11.95
CA PRO A 350 -11.88 -11.43 10.89
C PRO A 350 -13.21 -12.24 10.82
N ILE A 351 -14.29 -11.78 11.44
CA ILE A 351 -15.59 -12.49 11.52
C ILE A 351 -16.21 -12.62 10.14
N THR A 352 -16.15 -11.53 9.35
CA THR A 352 -16.60 -11.48 7.95
C THR A 352 -15.43 -11.15 7.04
N SER A 353 -15.41 -11.71 5.82
CA SER A 353 -14.39 -11.39 4.81
C SER A 353 -14.82 -11.85 3.43
N TYR A 354 -14.48 -11.08 2.39
CA TYR A 354 -14.58 -11.46 0.99
C TYR A 354 -13.31 -12.14 0.46
N GLY A 355 -12.27 -12.24 1.28
CA GLY A 355 -11.00 -12.86 0.93
C GLY A 355 -10.82 -14.26 1.50
N THR A 356 -9.72 -14.89 1.11
CA THR A 356 -9.32 -16.21 1.58
C THR A 356 -7.91 -16.17 2.17
N HIS A 357 -7.48 -17.20 2.89
CA HIS A 357 -6.07 -17.39 3.25
C HIS A 357 -5.20 -17.46 1.99
N TYR A 358 -3.92 -17.15 2.12
CA TYR A 358 -2.99 -17.22 0.99
C TYR A 358 -2.84 -18.63 0.43
N ASP A 359 -3.09 -19.66 1.22
CA ASP A 359 -3.16 -21.07 0.77
C ASP A 359 -4.49 -21.45 0.11
N GLY A 360 -5.46 -20.52 0.09
CA GLY A 360 -6.76 -20.70 -0.57
C GLY A 360 -7.88 -21.23 0.33
N ARG A 361 -7.60 -21.54 1.60
CA ARG A 361 -8.66 -21.88 2.58
C ARG A 361 -9.49 -20.63 2.89
N SER A 362 -10.78 -20.82 3.16
CA SER A 362 -11.64 -19.75 3.65
C SER A 362 -11.21 -19.32 5.06
N PHE A 363 -11.26 -18.02 5.36
CA PHE A 363 -11.16 -17.50 6.74
C PHE A 363 -12.46 -17.76 7.48
N THR A 364 -13.56 -17.48 6.77
CA THR A 364 -14.91 -17.56 7.28
C THR A 364 -15.82 -17.83 6.09
N ASP A 365 -16.95 -18.47 6.36
CA ASP A 365 -18.01 -18.66 5.34
C ASP A 365 -18.95 -17.44 5.29
N LYS A 366 -18.69 -16.40 6.09
CA LYS A 366 -19.53 -15.21 6.20
C LYS A 366 -18.91 -14.04 5.47
N THR A 367 -19.66 -13.46 4.57
CA THR A 367 -19.33 -12.15 3.96
C THR A 367 -20.09 -11.01 4.64
N THR A 368 -21.18 -11.32 5.34
CA THR A 368 -22.02 -10.37 6.08
C THR A 368 -22.49 -10.99 7.39
N GLN A 369 -22.75 -10.16 8.40
CA GLN A 369 -23.34 -10.58 9.67
C GLN A 369 -24.10 -9.41 10.30
N GLU A 370 -25.20 -9.67 11.00
CA GLU A 370 -25.91 -8.65 11.77
C GLU A 370 -24.99 -7.97 12.79
N GLY A 371 -25.08 -6.64 12.89
CA GLY A 371 -24.21 -5.81 13.73
C GLY A 371 -22.83 -5.51 13.16
N ILE A 372 -22.51 -6.00 11.95
CA ILE A 372 -21.29 -5.70 11.21
C ILE A 372 -21.64 -4.86 9.97
N GLU A 373 -20.90 -3.77 9.78
CA GLU A 373 -21.06 -2.91 8.61
C GLU A 373 -20.47 -3.59 7.37
N ALA A 374 -21.26 -3.63 6.30
CA ALA A 374 -20.81 -4.14 5.01
C ALA A 374 -20.02 -3.04 4.25
N PRO A 375 -18.98 -3.41 3.48
CA PRO A 375 -18.27 -2.45 2.65
C PRO A 375 -19.17 -1.88 1.54
N ILE A 376 -18.91 -0.64 1.15
CA ILE A 376 -19.57 0.00 -0.01
C ILE A 376 -19.15 -0.70 -1.32
N THR A 377 -17.88 -1.10 -1.40
CA THR A 377 -17.36 -1.97 -2.48
C THR A 377 -16.18 -2.77 -1.98
N TYR A 378 -15.88 -3.86 -2.66
CA TYR A 378 -14.72 -4.71 -2.37
C TYR A 378 -14.05 -5.20 -3.65
N TRP A 379 -12.79 -5.62 -3.54
CA TRP A 379 -12.00 -6.08 -4.69
C TRP A 379 -11.55 -7.53 -4.53
N VAL A 380 -11.96 -8.36 -5.49
CA VAL A 380 -11.46 -9.73 -5.68
C VAL A 380 -11.12 -9.89 -7.16
N PRO A 381 -9.84 -10.04 -7.47
CA PRO A 381 -8.66 -10.16 -6.62
C PRO A 381 -8.30 -8.86 -5.89
N SER A 382 -7.53 -8.97 -4.79
CA SER A 382 -6.97 -7.82 -4.07
C SER A 382 -6.21 -6.90 -5.01
N ILE A 383 -6.46 -5.61 -4.95
CA ILE A 383 -5.72 -4.56 -5.67
C ILE A 383 -4.60 -3.96 -4.81
N ALA A 384 -4.58 -4.28 -3.52
CA ALA A 384 -3.78 -3.64 -2.48
C ALA A 384 -3.96 -2.11 -2.54
N PRO A 385 -5.16 -1.58 -2.22
CA PRO A 385 -5.44 -0.16 -2.32
C PRO A 385 -4.54 0.64 -1.38
N CYS A 386 -4.00 1.76 -1.84
CA CYS A 386 -3.15 2.58 -1.02
C CYS A 386 -3.18 4.05 -1.41
N GLY A 387 -3.28 4.92 -0.40
CA GLY A 387 -3.56 6.31 -0.60
C GLY A 387 -4.93 6.53 -1.22
N MET A 388 -5.63 7.56 -0.80
CA MET A 388 -6.89 7.96 -1.41
C MET A 388 -7.11 9.45 -1.21
N THR A 389 -7.82 10.06 -2.15
CA THR A 389 -8.27 11.45 -2.04
C THR A 389 -9.48 11.67 -2.93
N PHE A 390 -10.32 12.61 -2.56
CA PHE A 390 -11.41 13.07 -3.42
C PHE A 390 -10.93 14.18 -4.35
N ILE A 391 -11.38 14.17 -5.59
CA ILE A 391 -11.15 15.30 -6.49
C ILE A 391 -11.95 16.50 -6.00
N SER A 392 -11.25 17.57 -5.67
CA SER A 392 -11.80 18.85 -5.28
C SER A 392 -11.52 19.92 -6.35
N GLY A 393 -12.38 20.93 -6.42
CA GLY A 393 -12.24 22.00 -7.44
C GLY A 393 -12.65 21.55 -8.84
N ASP A 394 -12.29 22.36 -9.84
CA ASP A 394 -12.78 22.23 -11.21
C ASP A 394 -11.65 21.95 -12.23
N ARG A 395 -10.46 21.57 -11.74
CA ARG A 395 -9.27 21.26 -12.57
C ARG A 395 -9.50 20.04 -13.46
N TYR A 396 -10.28 19.07 -12.99
CA TYR A 396 -10.62 17.83 -13.70
C TYR A 396 -12.11 17.84 -14.05
N PRO A 397 -12.49 18.34 -15.24
CA PRO A 397 -13.89 18.42 -15.66
C PRO A 397 -14.61 17.08 -15.57
N GLY A 398 -15.75 17.05 -14.87
CA GLY A 398 -16.56 15.84 -14.69
C GLY A 398 -16.05 14.85 -13.61
N TRP A 399 -14.97 15.17 -12.90
CA TRP A 399 -14.43 14.30 -11.84
C TRP A 399 -14.64 14.85 -10.42
N LYS A 400 -15.17 16.04 -10.28
CA LYS A 400 -15.40 16.67 -8.98
C LYS A 400 -16.25 15.78 -8.07
N GLY A 401 -15.73 15.45 -6.91
CA GLY A 401 -16.38 14.55 -5.96
C GLY A 401 -16.08 13.07 -6.16
N ASP A 402 -15.40 12.69 -7.25
CA ASP A 402 -14.95 11.31 -7.44
C ASP A 402 -13.79 10.98 -6.51
N LEU A 403 -13.73 9.71 -6.10
CA LEU A 403 -12.70 9.19 -5.21
C LEU A 403 -11.58 8.52 -6.02
N MET A 404 -10.35 8.92 -5.75
CA MET A 404 -9.14 8.35 -6.34
C MET A 404 -8.47 7.41 -5.35
N ILE A 405 -8.13 6.20 -5.79
CA ILE A 405 -7.48 5.16 -4.97
C ILE A 405 -6.30 4.58 -5.75
N GLY A 406 -5.10 4.59 -5.17
CA GLY A 406 -3.91 3.97 -5.76
C GLY A 406 -3.92 2.45 -5.60
N SER A 407 -3.38 1.71 -6.56
CA SER A 407 -3.15 0.28 -6.48
C SER A 407 -1.65 -0.02 -6.39
N LEU A 408 -1.23 -0.64 -5.28
CA LEU A 408 0.14 -1.13 -5.12
C LEU A 408 0.40 -2.36 -5.97
N ARG A 409 -0.60 -3.24 -6.09
CA ARG A 409 -0.43 -4.53 -6.73
C ARG A 409 -0.48 -4.45 -8.25
N PHE A 410 -1.52 -3.83 -8.79
CA PHE A 410 -1.71 -3.74 -10.23
C PHE A 410 -1.17 -2.45 -10.85
N LYS A 411 -0.62 -1.54 -10.01
CA LYS A 411 0.11 -0.34 -10.46
C LYS A 411 -0.74 0.58 -11.35
N TYR A 412 -2.00 0.78 -10.97
CA TYR A 412 -2.91 1.70 -11.62
C TYR A 412 -3.57 2.64 -10.60
N LEU A 413 -4.08 3.76 -11.07
CA LEU A 413 -4.96 4.65 -10.34
C LEU A 413 -6.41 4.22 -10.58
N ASN A 414 -7.16 3.89 -9.53
CA ASN A 414 -8.58 3.58 -9.61
C ASN A 414 -9.39 4.85 -9.35
N ARG A 415 -10.12 5.32 -10.35
CA ARG A 415 -11.13 6.35 -10.20
C ARG A 415 -12.46 5.70 -9.87
N CYS A 416 -13.01 5.99 -8.71
CA CYS A 416 -14.35 5.60 -8.29
C CYS A 416 -15.28 6.79 -8.47
N LYS A 417 -16.19 6.68 -9.44
CA LYS A 417 -17.25 7.67 -9.64
C LYS A 417 -18.28 7.53 -8.53
N MET A 418 -18.50 8.63 -7.82
CA MET A 418 -19.35 8.65 -6.62
C MET A 418 -20.70 9.27 -6.93
N GLN A 419 -21.76 8.61 -6.50
CA GLN A 419 -23.13 9.14 -6.50
C GLN A 419 -23.87 8.65 -5.27
N ASP A 420 -24.51 9.52 -4.52
CA ASP A 420 -25.30 9.20 -3.31
C ASP A 420 -24.58 8.30 -2.31
N ASN A 421 -23.28 8.57 -2.10
CA ASN A 421 -22.37 7.78 -1.26
C ASN A 421 -22.19 6.31 -1.71
N GLN A 422 -22.38 6.05 -3.00
CA GLN A 422 -22.13 4.76 -3.62
C GLN A 422 -21.07 4.90 -4.73
N VAL A 423 -20.31 3.86 -4.96
CA VAL A 423 -19.44 3.73 -6.12
C VAL A 423 -20.28 3.20 -7.27
N VAL A 424 -20.61 4.06 -8.24
CA VAL A 424 -21.45 3.68 -9.39
C VAL A 424 -20.66 3.19 -10.60
N GLU A 425 -19.39 3.56 -10.68
CA GLU A 425 -18.48 3.16 -11.76
C GLU A 425 -17.04 3.18 -11.27
N GLN A 426 -16.19 2.28 -11.78
CA GLN A 426 -14.75 2.27 -11.52
C GLN A 426 -13.98 2.30 -12.83
N GLU A 427 -12.96 3.16 -12.91
CA GLU A 427 -12.11 3.32 -14.08
C GLU A 427 -10.64 3.15 -13.69
N GLN A 428 -9.90 2.32 -14.43
CA GLN A 428 -8.46 2.13 -14.22
C GLN A 428 -7.70 3.12 -15.10
N LEU A 429 -6.84 3.92 -14.48
CA LEU A 429 -6.06 4.98 -15.11
C LEU A 429 -4.58 4.77 -14.84
N LEU A 430 -3.72 5.32 -15.67
CA LEU A 430 -2.27 5.38 -15.44
C LEU A 430 -1.66 4.01 -15.15
N GLU A 431 -2.00 3.01 -15.97
CA GLU A 431 -1.53 1.64 -15.77
C GLU A 431 0.00 1.52 -15.87
N ASN A 432 0.57 0.68 -15.00
CA ASN A 432 1.98 0.29 -15.00
C ASN A 432 3.00 1.41 -14.72
N ILE A 433 2.59 2.55 -14.15
CA ILE A 433 3.54 3.61 -13.76
C ILE A 433 4.30 3.31 -12.47
N GLY A 434 3.93 2.25 -11.76
CA GLY A 434 4.59 1.76 -10.54
C GLY A 434 3.61 1.59 -9.36
N ARG A 435 4.13 1.18 -8.22
CA ARG A 435 3.34 0.92 -7.00
C ARG A 435 2.90 2.23 -6.36
N MET A 436 1.64 2.59 -6.52
CA MET A 436 1.10 3.86 -6.02
C MET A 436 0.87 3.80 -4.51
N ARG A 437 1.47 4.77 -3.78
CA ARG A 437 1.47 4.77 -2.31
C ARG A 437 0.62 5.87 -1.69
N CYS A 438 0.71 7.09 -2.19
CA CYS A 438 -0.02 8.24 -1.66
C CYS A 438 -0.64 9.06 -2.78
N LEU A 439 -1.79 9.64 -2.49
CA LEU A 439 -2.50 10.59 -3.34
C LEU A 439 -2.83 11.83 -2.52
N THR A 440 -2.63 13.01 -3.08
CA THR A 440 -3.01 14.28 -2.43
C THR A 440 -3.36 15.34 -3.47
N MET A 441 -4.24 16.26 -3.11
CA MET A 441 -4.57 17.42 -3.93
C MET A 441 -3.66 18.59 -3.54
N SER A 442 -3.08 19.25 -4.55
CA SER A 442 -2.35 20.50 -4.31
C SER A 442 -3.29 21.69 -4.09
N PRO A 443 -2.84 22.78 -3.47
CA PRO A 443 -3.65 23.98 -3.28
C PRO A 443 -4.18 24.59 -4.57
N ASP A 444 -3.47 24.41 -5.70
CA ASP A 444 -3.88 24.86 -7.03
C ASP A 444 -4.73 23.83 -7.79
N GLY A 445 -5.16 22.75 -7.11
CA GLY A 445 -6.16 21.78 -7.58
C GLY A 445 -5.63 20.66 -8.47
N TYR A 446 -4.30 20.42 -8.54
CA TYR A 446 -3.77 19.24 -9.20
C TYR A 446 -3.72 18.04 -8.28
N LEU A 447 -3.96 16.86 -8.83
CA LEU A 447 -3.74 15.58 -8.16
C LEU A 447 -2.26 15.20 -8.27
N TYR A 448 -1.66 14.89 -7.13
CA TYR A 448 -0.30 14.36 -7.03
C TYR A 448 -0.37 12.91 -6.54
N LEU A 449 0.56 12.10 -7.03
CA LEU A 449 0.70 10.73 -6.58
C LEU A 449 2.16 10.37 -6.34
N SER A 450 2.43 9.57 -5.30
CA SER A 450 3.74 8.95 -5.09
C SER A 450 3.74 7.51 -5.51
N VAL A 451 4.88 7.07 -6.04
CA VAL A 451 5.16 5.72 -6.47
C VAL A 451 6.37 5.21 -5.69
N GLU A 452 6.20 4.16 -4.88
CA GLU A 452 7.28 3.65 -4.04
C GLU A 452 8.34 2.84 -4.80
N GLU A 453 7.97 2.25 -5.93
CA GLU A 453 8.84 1.56 -6.87
C GLU A 453 8.40 1.95 -8.28
N PRO A 454 9.24 2.70 -9.03
CA PRO A 454 10.67 2.99 -8.86
C PRO A 454 11.05 4.27 -8.08
N GLY A 455 10.19 4.88 -7.28
CA GLY A 455 10.51 6.03 -6.44
C GLY A 455 10.32 7.38 -7.15
N PHE A 456 9.04 7.75 -7.39
CA PHE A 456 8.66 9.00 -8.05
C PHE A 456 7.54 9.71 -7.31
N ILE A 457 7.48 11.02 -7.53
CA ILE A 457 6.27 11.82 -7.31
C ILE A 457 5.88 12.43 -8.64
N PHE A 458 4.63 12.22 -9.03
CA PHE A 458 4.03 12.77 -10.25
C PHE A 458 2.93 13.75 -9.94
N ARG A 459 2.78 14.75 -10.80
CA ARG A 459 1.60 15.59 -10.91
C ARG A 459 0.79 15.15 -12.14
N ILE A 460 -0.50 14.94 -11.97
CA ILE A 460 -1.41 14.58 -13.05
C ILE A 460 -1.96 15.85 -13.67
N VAL A 461 -1.77 16.04 -14.97
CA VAL A 461 -2.19 17.25 -15.70
C VAL A 461 -3.23 16.88 -16.72
N PRO A 462 -4.47 17.40 -16.62
CA PRO A 462 -5.48 17.26 -17.67
C PRO A 462 -5.08 18.07 -18.89
N GLN A 463 -5.37 17.53 -20.09
CA GLN A 463 -5.08 18.13 -21.39
C GLN A 463 -6.37 18.37 -22.18
#